data_a6fad1f5218e60d4c50fdc3efdd05d8e
#
_entry.id   a6fad1f5218e60d4c50fdc3efdd05d8e
#
_cell.length_a   1.000
_cell.length_b   1.000
_cell.length_c   1.000
_cell.angle_alpha   90.00
_cell.angle_beta   90.00
_cell.angle_gamma   90.00
#
_symmetry.space_group_name_H-M   'P 1'
#
loop_
_entity.id
_entity.type
_entity.pdbx_description
1 polymer ?
#
loop_
_entity_poly.entity_id
_entity_poly.type
_entity_poly.pdbx_seq_one_letter_code
_entity_poly.pdbx_strand_id
1 'polypeptide(L)'
;GAAGGGFLAAWLVPRWGWQSVFVFGGVVPMVLSLVMAALMPESLTYLVHRQGSQARIRRIVERCAPGSTSEDTVFVLPAQSRVESHERPVQIVLNRHYRAGSFMLWSIYFLHLFLVYLLGSWLPTMLKDAGMDLQQAAIVSAMFQLGGPLGSILLGWLMDRHEAHHVLAGAYLLGGAALVLLGYVGGHYALMCAVAFVIGAGLNGGGTGMNALSSHFFPLPARATGNGWMHGLGRIGAVISAFAGAWMLNAGWSLAAVTAALAVPAVLIAALLAMKYLHYRGEGRTAK
;
A
#
# COMPACT_ATOMS: atom_id res chain seq x y z
N GLY A 1 -3.82 4.12 11.55
CA GLY A 1 -2.73 4.75 12.34
C GLY A 1 -2.80 6.27 12.28
N ALA A 2 -2.73 6.90 11.10
CA ALA A 2 -2.64 8.35 10.97
C ALA A 2 -3.83 9.11 11.59
N ALA A 3 -5.06 8.69 11.32
CA ALA A 3 -6.25 9.30 11.89
C ALA A 3 -6.29 9.16 13.43
N GLY A 4 -6.04 7.95 13.95
CA GLY A 4 -5.97 7.71 15.39
C GLY A 4 -4.87 8.53 16.08
N GLY A 5 -3.71 8.68 15.44
CA GLY A 5 -2.63 9.55 15.92
C GLY A 5 -3.04 11.02 16.02
N GLY A 6 -3.79 11.53 15.05
CA GLY A 6 -4.32 12.89 15.07
C GLY A 6 -5.29 13.14 16.22
N PHE A 7 -6.26 12.24 16.44
CA PHE A 7 -7.20 12.34 17.58
C PHE A 7 -6.46 12.25 18.92
N LEU A 8 -5.48 11.35 19.01
CA LEU A 8 -4.67 11.21 20.21
C LEU A 8 -3.87 12.48 20.50
N ALA A 9 -3.24 13.06 19.51
CA ALA A 9 -2.51 14.32 19.63
C ALA A 9 -3.42 15.47 20.05
N ALA A 10 -4.60 15.58 19.44
CA ALA A 10 -5.59 16.60 19.81
C ALA A 10 -6.04 16.49 21.28
N TRP A 11 -6.02 15.29 21.85
CA TRP A 11 -6.36 15.05 23.25
C TRP A 11 -5.18 15.25 24.21
N LEU A 12 -3.96 14.81 23.81
CA LEU A 12 -2.75 14.84 24.64
C LEU A 12 -2.14 16.25 24.74
N VAL A 13 -2.01 16.95 23.59
CA VAL A 13 -1.27 18.23 23.53
C VAL A 13 -1.83 19.30 24.44
N PRO A 14 -3.17 19.52 24.53
CA PRO A 14 -3.71 20.54 25.43
C PRO A 14 -3.51 20.24 26.93
N ARG A 15 -3.33 18.94 27.28
CA ARG A 15 -3.24 18.49 28.68
C ARG A 15 -1.79 18.37 29.18
N TRP A 16 -0.90 17.84 28.35
CA TRP A 16 0.46 17.47 28.76
C TRP A 16 1.56 18.02 27.84
N GLY A 17 1.19 18.93 26.94
CA GLY A 17 2.14 19.52 25.99
C GLY A 17 2.49 18.57 24.82
N TRP A 18 3.21 19.12 23.85
CA TRP A 18 3.57 18.41 22.61
C TRP A 18 4.51 17.22 22.84
N GLN A 19 5.34 17.27 23.91
CA GLN A 19 6.27 16.19 24.27
C GLN A 19 5.54 14.86 24.58
N SER A 20 4.31 14.95 25.12
CA SER A 20 3.49 13.77 25.46
C SER A 20 3.21 12.90 24.24
N VAL A 21 3.06 13.46 23.05
CA VAL A 21 2.83 12.72 21.81
C VAL A 21 4.04 11.85 21.46
N PHE A 22 5.26 12.36 21.64
CA PHE A 22 6.49 11.60 21.38
C PHE A 22 6.68 10.49 22.42
N VAL A 23 6.45 10.79 23.70
CA VAL A 23 6.55 9.77 24.76
C VAL A 23 5.55 8.66 24.52
N PHE A 24 4.28 8.99 24.27
CA PHE A 24 3.26 8.00 23.96
C PHE A 24 3.56 7.21 22.70
N GLY A 25 3.97 7.91 21.63
CA GLY A 25 4.36 7.30 20.34
C GLY A 25 5.59 6.39 20.43
N GLY A 26 6.46 6.57 21.43
CA GLY A 26 7.60 5.69 21.72
C GLY A 26 7.24 4.54 22.66
N VAL A 27 6.59 4.84 23.78
CA VAL A 27 6.30 3.85 24.83
C VAL A 27 5.30 2.79 24.35
N VAL A 28 4.22 3.17 23.66
CA VAL A 28 3.19 2.22 23.22
C VAL A 28 3.71 1.15 22.28
N PRO A 29 4.47 1.48 21.19
CA PRO A 29 5.06 0.46 20.33
C PRO A 29 6.08 -0.41 21.06
N MET A 30 6.85 0.16 22.01
CA MET A 30 7.82 -0.58 22.78
C MET A 30 7.16 -1.61 23.70
N VAL A 31 6.11 -1.23 24.43
CA VAL A 31 5.31 -2.15 25.25
C VAL A 31 4.66 -3.21 24.38
N LEU A 32 4.05 -2.81 23.25
CA LEU A 32 3.43 -3.75 22.32
C LEU A 32 4.45 -4.75 21.76
N SER A 33 5.66 -4.30 21.43
CA SER A 33 6.74 -5.19 20.95
C SER A 33 7.14 -6.21 22.00
N LEU A 34 7.23 -5.82 23.29
CA LEU A 34 7.51 -6.74 24.38
C LEU A 34 6.37 -7.75 24.58
N VAL A 35 5.13 -7.29 24.53
CA VAL A 35 3.94 -8.16 24.60
C VAL A 35 3.92 -9.14 23.43
N MET A 36 4.18 -8.68 22.22
CA MET A 36 4.25 -9.55 21.04
C MET A 36 5.39 -10.58 21.16
N ALA A 37 6.57 -10.17 21.62
CA ALA A 37 7.70 -11.08 21.83
C ALA A 37 7.38 -12.19 22.86
N ALA A 38 6.55 -11.87 23.89
CA ALA A 38 6.15 -12.82 24.90
C ALA A 38 4.99 -13.73 24.45
N LEU A 39 4.04 -13.24 23.68
CA LEU A 39 2.79 -13.95 23.36
C LEU A 39 2.77 -14.58 21.96
N MET A 40 3.51 -14.03 20.98
CA MET A 40 3.47 -14.55 19.61
C MET A 40 4.34 -15.82 19.49
N PRO A 41 3.76 -16.92 19.01
CA PRO A 41 4.53 -18.10 18.63
C PRO A 41 5.37 -17.80 17.37
N GLU A 42 6.47 -18.54 17.23
CA GLU A 42 7.33 -18.46 16.05
C GLU A 42 6.55 -18.81 14.77
N SER A 43 6.90 -18.20 13.66
CA SER A 43 6.25 -18.47 12.35
C SER A 43 6.36 -19.95 11.99
N LEU A 44 5.24 -20.59 11.66
CA LEU A 44 5.19 -21.99 11.21
C LEU A 44 6.10 -22.22 9.98
N THR A 45 6.06 -21.32 9.01
CA THR A 45 6.90 -21.39 7.81
C THR A 45 8.39 -21.36 8.16
N TYR A 46 8.79 -20.52 9.11
CA TYR A 46 10.16 -20.43 9.58
C TYR A 46 10.60 -21.70 10.33
N LEU A 47 9.73 -22.24 11.20
CA LEU A 47 10.02 -23.48 11.93
C LEU A 47 10.17 -24.68 10.98
N VAL A 48 9.30 -24.80 9.98
CA VAL A 48 9.40 -25.87 8.97
C VAL A 48 10.65 -25.71 8.11
N HIS A 49 10.98 -24.48 7.69
CA HIS A 49 12.20 -24.20 6.91
C HIS A 49 13.49 -24.55 7.68
N ARG A 50 13.53 -24.26 8.99
CA ARG A 50 14.66 -24.58 9.86
C ARG A 50 14.69 -26.04 10.33
N GLN A 51 13.80 -26.89 9.83
CA GLN A 51 13.66 -28.28 10.30
C GLN A 51 13.48 -28.36 11.83
N GLY A 52 12.74 -27.40 12.38
CA GLY A 52 12.44 -27.36 13.81
C GLY A 52 11.68 -28.59 14.29
N SER A 53 11.58 -28.77 15.61
CA SER A 53 10.89 -29.91 16.21
C SER A 53 9.45 -30.03 15.70
N GLN A 54 9.13 -31.16 15.07
CA GLN A 54 7.77 -31.47 14.56
C GLN A 54 6.71 -31.35 15.67
N ALA A 55 7.09 -31.71 16.91
CA ALA A 55 6.21 -31.58 18.07
C ALA A 55 5.85 -30.11 18.38
N ARG A 56 6.80 -29.16 18.18
CA ARG A 56 6.55 -27.73 18.37
C ARG A 56 5.64 -27.19 17.27
N ILE A 57 5.87 -27.58 16.02
CA ILE A 57 5.04 -27.21 14.87
C ILE A 57 3.61 -27.71 15.07
N ARG A 58 3.46 -29.01 15.42
CA ARG A 58 2.16 -29.63 15.71
C ARG A 58 1.40 -28.90 16.79
N ARG A 59 2.02 -28.54 17.92
CA ARG A 59 1.38 -27.78 19.00
C ARG A 59 0.83 -26.43 18.55
N ILE A 60 1.54 -25.74 17.63
CA ILE A 60 1.08 -24.45 17.11
C ILE A 60 -0.09 -24.67 16.14
N VAL A 61 0.01 -25.67 15.24
CA VAL A 61 -1.08 -26.00 14.29
C VAL A 61 -2.33 -26.42 15.03
N GLU A 62 -2.20 -27.26 16.07
CA GLU A 62 -3.31 -27.73 16.88
C GLU A 62 -4.03 -26.60 17.63
N ARG A 63 -3.31 -25.53 18.01
CA ARG A 63 -3.94 -24.30 18.55
C ARG A 63 -4.73 -23.51 17.51
N CYS A 64 -4.31 -23.53 16.25
CA CYS A 64 -4.98 -22.78 15.17
C CYS A 64 -6.13 -23.58 14.54
N ALA A 65 -5.99 -24.90 14.47
CA ALA A 65 -6.97 -25.81 13.87
C ALA A 65 -7.02 -27.12 14.68
N PRO A 66 -7.79 -27.16 15.77
CA PRO A 66 -7.89 -28.33 16.62
C PRO A 66 -8.38 -29.57 15.85
N GLY A 67 -7.72 -30.71 16.04
CA GLY A 67 -8.07 -31.99 15.41
C GLY A 67 -7.57 -32.11 13.95
N SER A 68 -6.78 -31.17 13.45
CA SER A 68 -6.26 -31.20 12.06
C SER A 68 -4.97 -32.01 11.91
N THR A 69 -4.34 -32.46 13.01
CA THR A 69 -3.05 -33.14 13.00
C THR A 69 -3.13 -34.51 13.70
N SER A 70 -2.47 -35.53 13.10
CA SER A 70 -2.21 -36.84 13.71
C SER A 70 -0.77 -36.93 14.17
N GLU A 71 -0.42 -38.01 14.94
CA GLU A 71 0.96 -38.24 15.39
C GLU A 71 1.95 -38.40 14.25
N ASP A 72 1.49 -38.94 13.11
CA ASP A 72 2.30 -39.20 11.92
C ASP A 72 2.32 -38.05 10.91
N THR A 73 1.67 -36.90 11.22
CA THR A 73 1.63 -35.76 10.30
C THR A 73 3.00 -35.13 10.15
N VAL A 74 3.56 -35.16 8.93
CA VAL A 74 4.82 -34.50 8.59
C VAL A 74 4.51 -33.16 7.92
N PHE A 75 5.02 -32.08 8.50
CA PHE A 75 4.87 -30.74 7.97
C PHE A 75 5.98 -30.46 6.97
N VAL A 76 5.60 -30.21 5.72
CA VAL A 76 6.51 -29.87 4.63
C VAL A 76 6.11 -28.53 4.01
N LEU A 77 7.09 -27.78 3.53
CA LEU A 77 6.81 -26.59 2.74
C LEU A 77 6.27 -27.00 1.36
N PRO A 78 5.34 -26.23 0.78
CA PRO A 78 4.93 -26.43 -0.61
C PRO A 78 6.14 -26.50 -1.55
N ALA A 79 6.05 -27.27 -2.63
CA ALA A 79 7.17 -27.47 -3.56
C ALA A 79 7.71 -26.15 -4.14
N GLN A 80 6.84 -25.14 -4.30
CA GLN A 80 7.24 -23.79 -4.70
C GLN A 80 8.12 -23.06 -3.66
N SER A 81 8.09 -23.48 -2.40
CA SER A 81 8.93 -22.94 -1.33
C SER A 81 10.27 -23.67 -1.21
N ARG A 82 10.43 -24.81 -1.88
CA ARG A 82 11.65 -25.64 -1.93
C ARG A 82 12.61 -25.22 -3.04
N VAL A 83 12.57 -23.97 -3.49
CA VAL A 83 13.63 -23.49 -4.36
C VAL A 83 14.91 -23.49 -3.51
N GLU A 84 15.66 -24.59 -3.54
CA GLU A 84 17.06 -24.68 -3.16
C GLU A 84 17.90 -23.86 -4.14
N SER A 85 17.55 -22.58 -4.29
CA SER A 85 18.37 -21.69 -5.06
C SER A 85 19.50 -21.23 -4.15
N HIS A 86 20.69 -21.70 -4.43
CA HIS A 86 21.94 -21.10 -3.98
C HIS A 86 22.08 -19.67 -4.48
N GLU A 87 21.10 -19.18 -5.24
CA GLU A 87 21.01 -17.83 -5.77
C GLU A 87 20.64 -16.84 -4.67
N ARG A 88 21.37 -15.74 -4.64
CA ARG A 88 21.05 -14.64 -3.72
C ARG A 88 19.69 -14.06 -4.05
N PRO A 89 18.86 -13.66 -3.05
CA PRO A 89 17.51 -13.12 -3.30
C PRO A 89 17.45 -11.99 -4.33
N VAL A 90 18.50 -11.15 -4.38
CA VAL A 90 18.61 -10.06 -5.38
C VAL A 90 18.76 -10.62 -6.81
N GLN A 91 19.50 -11.72 -7.00
CA GLN A 91 19.68 -12.36 -8.30
C GLN A 91 18.36 -12.95 -8.81
N ILE A 92 17.54 -13.50 -7.90
CA ILE A 92 16.20 -14.01 -8.25
C ILE A 92 15.29 -12.85 -8.71
N VAL A 93 15.26 -11.74 -7.98
CA VAL A 93 14.42 -10.56 -8.31
C VAL A 93 14.80 -9.96 -9.66
N LEU A 94 16.08 -10.00 -10.01
CA LEU A 94 16.63 -9.41 -11.25
C LEU A 94 16.90 -10.43 -12.37
N ASN A 95 16.53 -11.69 -12.17
CA ASN A 95 16.69 -12.70 -13.20
C ASN A 95 15.77 -12.42 -14.41
N ARG A 96 16.04 -13.09 -15.55
CA ARG A 96 15.34 -12.85 -16.81
C ARG A 96 13.82 -12.96 -16.71
N HIS A 97 13.32 -13.83 -15.85
CA HIS A 97 11.87 -14.06 -15.65
C HIS A 97 11.21 -12.96 -14.83
N TYR A 98 11.84 -12.52 -13.71
CA TYR A 98 11.21 -11.57 -12.77
C TYR A 98 11.55 -10.10 -13.05
N ARG A 99 12.67 -9.79 -13.73
CA ARG A 99 13.16 -8.40 -13.86
C ARG A 99 12.15 -7.44 -14.46
N ALA A 100 11.46 -7.83 -15.53
CA ALA A 100 10.47 -6.96 -16.17
C ALA A 100 9.31 -6.62 -15.21
N GLY A 101 8.77 -7.63 -14.55
CA GLY A 101 7.72 -7.43 -13.55
C GLY A 101 8.19 -6.66 -12.32
N SER A 102 9.45 -6.85 -11.90
CA SER A 102 10.05 -6.10 -10.80
C SER A 102 10.12 -4.61 -11.13
N PHE A 103 10.67 -4.24 -12.29
CA PHE A 103 10.75 -2.84 -12.71
C PHE A 103 9.36 -2.22 -12.88
N MET A 104 8.39 -2.96 -13.44
CA MET A 104 7.00 -2.48 -13.54
C MET A 104 6.40 -2.22 -12.16
N LEU A 105 6.51 -3.17 -11.22
CA LEU A 105 6.00 -3.02 -9.85
C LEU A 105 6.66 -1.85 -9.11
N TRP A 106 7.97 -1.68 -9.26
CA TRP A 106 8.71 -0.58 -8.64
C TRP A 106 8.30 0.77 -9.20
N SER A 107 8.13 0.87 -10.53
CA SER A 107 7.64 2.10 -11.19
C SER A 107 6.21 2.42 -10.78
N ILE A 108 5.33 1.42 -10.73
CA ILE A 108 3.94 1.58 -10.26
C ILE A 108 3.93 2.11 -8.82
N TYR A 109 4.71 1.49 -7.93
CA TYR A 109 4.72 1.87 -6.52
C TYR A 109 5.37 3.23 -6.27
N PHE A 110 6.37 3.59 -7.08
CA PHE A 110 6.96 4.94 -7.12
C PHE A 110 5.89 5.99 -7.45
N LEU A 111 5.16 5.80 -8.55
CA LEU A 111 4.08 6.70 -8.97
C LEU A 111 2.94 6.73 -7.95
N HIS A 112 2.60 5.58 -7.36
CA HIS A 112 1.59 5.48 -6.31
C HIS A 112 1.95 6.32 -5.08
N LEU A 113 3.15 6.15 -4.52
CA LEU A 113 3.57 6.95 -3.37
C LEU A 113 3.74 8.43 -3.71
N PHE A 114 4.20 8.75 -4.93
CA PHE A 114 4.20 10.13 -5.41
C PHE A 114 2.80 10.76 -5.33
N LEU A 115 1.78 10.08 -5.86
CA LEU A 115 0.39 10.56 -5.84
C LEU A 115 -0.16 10.71 -4.43
N VAL A 116 -0.05 9.66 -3.63
CA VAL A 116 -0.65 9.61 -2.29
C VAL A 116 -0.01 10.63 -1.35
N TYR A 117 1.31 10.77 -1.40
CA TYR A 117 2.02 11.73 -0.54
C TYR A 117 1.82 13.17 -1.01
N LEU A 118 1.75 13.42 -2.32
CA LEU A 118 1.45 14.76 -2.83
C LEU A 118 0.06 15.20 -2.38
N LEU A 119 -0.96 14.38 -2.61
CA LEU A 119 -2.33 14.68 -2.18
C LEU A 119 -2.42 14.78 -0.65
N GLY A 120 -1.84 13.83 0.08
CA GLY A 120 -1.88 13.84 1.54
C GLY A 120 -1.26 15.06 2.17
N SER A 121 -0.21 15.64 1.57
CA SER A 121 0.50 16.79 2.11
C SER A 121 -0.04 18.12 1.60
N TRP A 122 -0.41 18.20 0.33
CA TRP A 122 -0.70 19.48 -0.32
C TRP A 122 -2.18 19.74 -0.59
N LEU A 123 -3.04 18.72 -0.56
CA LEU A 123 -4.49 18.89 -0.84
C LEU A 123 -5.14 19.95 0.05
N PRO A 124 -4.91 20.03 1.38
CA PRO A 124 -5.51 21.08 2.22
C PRO A 124 -5.10 22.48 1.77
N THR A 125 -3.81 22.67 1.44
CA THR A 125 -3.28 23.95 0.97
C THR A 125 -3.87 24.34 -0.38
N MET A 126 -3.92 23.42 -1.33
CA MET A 126 -4.49 23.64 -2.66
C MET A 126 -5.97 24.04 -2.60
N LEU A 127 -6.74 23.40 -1.72
CA LEU A 127 -8.15 23.70 -1.52
C LEU A 127 -8.35 25.09 -0.90
N LYS A 128 -7.48 25.45 0.07
CA LYS A 128 -7.48 26.80 0.67
C LYS A 128 -7.14 27.87 -0.37
N ASP A 129 -6.11 27.64 -1.19
CA ASP A 129 -5.70 28.57 -2.26
C ASP A 129 -6.77 28.70 -3.35
N ALA A 130 -7.60 27.68 -3.53
CA ALA A 130 -8.79 27.69 -4.38
C ALA A 130 -9.99 28.45 -3.75
N GLY A 131 -9.82 29.05 -2.57
CA GLY A 131 -10.83 29.90 -1.90
C GLY A 131 -11.72 29.17 -0.89
N MET A 132 -11.41 27.93 -0.53
CA MET A 132 -12.16 27.22 0.52
C MET A 132 -11.75 27.70 1.91
N ASP A 133 -12.72 27.69 2.84
CA ASP A 133 -12.42 27.87 4.25
C ASP A 133 -11.52 26.75 4.79
N LEU A 134 -10.67 27.08 5.77
CA LEU A 134 -9.71 26.13 6.36
C LEU A 134 -10.38 24.86 6.91
N GLN A 135 -11.55 25.02 7.54
CA GLN A 135 -12.31 23.90 8.09
C GLN A 135 -12.83 22.98 6.98
N GLN A 136 -13.38 23.56 5.92
CA GLN A 136 -13.87 22.81 4.75
C GLN A 136 -12.72 22.06 4.06
N ALA A 137 -11.59 22.72 3.81
CA ALA A 137 -10.41 22.11 3.21
C ALA A 137 -9.89 20.93 4.04
N ALA A 138 -9.89 21.08 5.38
CA ALA A 138 -9.49 20.00 6.29
C ALA A 138 -10.45 18.80 6.20
N ILE A 139 -11.77 19.03 6.13
CA ILE A 139 -12.76 17.93 6.03
C ILE A 139 -12.65 17.22 4.68
N VAL A 140 -12.52 17.94 3.55
CA VAL A 140 -12.30 17.31 2.24
C VAL A 140 -11.04 16.44 2.25
N SER A 141 -9.96 16.92 2.86
CA SER A 141 -8.71 16.14 3.01
C SER A 141 -8.89 14.94 3.93
N ALA A 142 -9.70 15.06 4.97
CA ALA A 142 -10.06 13.93 5.83
C ALA A 142 -10.88 12.87 5.07
N MET A 143 -11.78 13.26 4.17
CA MET A 143 -12.51 12.32 3.31
C MET A 143 -11.57 11.53 2.39
N PHE A 144 -10.55 12.18 1.82
CA PHE A 144 -9.50 11.48 1.08
C PHE A 144 -8.80 10.41 1.95
N GLN A 145 -8.46 10.75 3.19
CA GLN A 145 -7.79 9.81 4.10
C GLN A 145 -8.73 8.66 4.55
N LEU A 146 -10.00 8.94 4.79
CA LEU A 146 -11.02 7.93 5.14
C LEU A 146 -11.33 6.98 3.98
N GLY A 147 -11.26 7.46 2.75
CA GLY A 147 -11.42 6.62 1.57
C GLY A 147 -10.41 5.46 1.52
N GLY A 148 -9.16 5.68 1.96
CA GLY A 148 -8.10 4.68 1.93
C GLY A 148 -8.44 3.35 2.61
N PRO A 149 -8.72 3.32 3.92
CA PRO A 149 -9.07 2.08 4.63
C PRO A 149 -10.30 1.38 4.06
N LEU A 150 -11.36 2.14 3.73
CA LEU A 150 -12.58 1.56 3.17
C LEU A 150 -12.35 1.06 1.75
N GLY A 151 -11.59 1.80 0.94
CA GLY A 151 -11.15 1.36 -0.38
C GLY A 151 -10.28 0.11 -0.31
N SER A 152 -9.38 -0.02 0.67
CA SER A 152 -8.56 -1.22 0.86
C SER A 152 -9.41 -2.48 1.10
N ILE A 153 -10.46 -2.36 1.91
CA ILE A 153 -11.40 -3.48 2.18
C ILE A 153 -12.15 -3.85 0.90
N LEU A 154 -12.70 -2.84 0.20
CA LEU A 154 -13.45 -3.06 -1.03
C LEU A 154 -12.59 -3.66 -2.14
N LEU A 155 -11.38 -3.10 -2.34
CA LEU A 155 -10.45 -3.59 -3.36
C LEU A 155 -9.93 -4.98 -3.01
N GLY A 156 -9.67 -5.29 -1.73
CA GLY A 156 -9.32 -6.63 -1.29
C GLY A 156 -10.41 -7.64 -1.64
N TRP A 157 -11.67 -7.34 -1.30
CA TRP A 157 -12.80 -8.19 -1.63
C TRP A 157 -13.01 -8.37 -3.15
N LEU A 158 -12.78 -7.32 -3.94
CA LEU A 158 -12.83 -7.41 -5.40
C LEU A 158 -11.68 -8.26 -5.97
N MET A 159 -10.46 -8.12 -5.42
CA MET A 159 -9.28 -8.90 -5.84
C MET A 159 -9.41 -10.38 -5.50
N ASP A 160 -10.16 -10.76 -4.46
CA ASP A 160 -10.45 -12.16 -4.14
C ASP A 160 -11.39 -12.81 -5.17
N ARG A 161 -12.16 -12.01 -5.92
CA ARG A 161 -13.16 -12.49 -6.89
C ARG A 161 -12.79 -12.27 -8.34
N HIS A 162 -11.91 -11.31 -8.61
CA HIS A 162 -11.51 -10.89 -9.94
C HIS A 162 -9.99 -10.79 -10.05
N GLU A 163 -9.50 -10.73 -11.28
CA GLU A 163 -8.07 -10.57 -11.53
C GLU A 163 -7.52 -9.27 -10.92
N ALA A 164 -6.55 -9.42 -10.01
CA ALA A 164 -6.00 -8.32 -9.23
C ALA A 164 -5.48 -7.14 -10.07
N HIS A 165 -4.86 -7.43 -11.23
CA HIS A 165 -4.36 -6.39 -12.12
C HIS A 165 -5.48 -5.52 -12.70
N HIS A 166 -6.61 -6.11 -13.08
CA HIS A 166 -7.76 -5.37 -13.63
C HIS A 166 -8.47 -4.56 -12.55
N VAL A 167 -8.64 -5.13 -11.35
CA VAL A 167 -9.24 -4.42 -10.21
C VAL A 167 -8.42 -3.18 -9.85
N LEU A 168 -7.11 -3.34 -9.71
CA LEU A 168 -6.22 -2.23 -9.39
C LEU A 168 -6.16 -1.20 -10.52
N ALA A 169 -6.03 -1.63 -11.78
CA ALA A 169 -6.04 -0.71 -12.91
C ALA A 169 -7.34 0.12 -12.96
N GLY A 170 -8.49 -0.53 -12.75
CA GLY A 170 -9.79 0.14 -12.66
C GLY A 170 -9.86 1.14 -11.50
N ALA A 171 -9.34 0.78 -10.32
CA ALA A 171 -9.28 1.65 -9.15
C ALA A 171 -8.44 2.92 -9.41
N TYR A 172 -7.26 2.76 -10.05
CA TYR A 172 -6.42 3.91 -10.42
C TYR A 172 -7.03 4.79 -11.51
N LEU A 173 -7.71 4.19 -12.51
CA LEU A 173 -8.42 4.96 -13.53
C LEU A 173 -9.61 5.75 -12.92
N LEU A 174 -10.38 5.11 -12.05
CA LEU A 174 -11.47 5.77 -11.33
C LEU A 174 -10.95 6.91 -10.44
N GLY A 175 -9.88 6.65 -9.69
CA GLY A 175 -9.20 7.67 -8.88
C GLY A 175 -8.64 8.81 -9.71
N GLY A 176 -8.06 8.52 -10.88
CA GLY A 176 -7.55 9.50 -11.83
C GLY A 176 -8.67 10.36 -12.43
N ALA A 177 -9.79 9.76 -12.83
CA ALA A 177 -10.97 10.47 -13.30
C ALA A 177 -11.58 11.36 -12.21
N ALA A 178 -11.66 10.86 -10.98
CA ALA A 178 -12.10 11.61 -9.82
C ALA A 178 -11.16 12.79 -9.49
N LEU A 179 -9.84 12.64 -9.70
CA LEU A 179 -8.87 13.74 -9.57
C LEU A 179 -9.19 14.87 -10.55
N VAL A 180 -9.42 14.54 -11.83
CA VAL A 180 -9.81 15.54 -12.82
C VAL A 180 -11.10 16.21 -12.39
N LEU A 181 -12.10 15.44 -11.99
CA LEU A 181 -13.40 15.96 -11.54
C LEU A 181 -13.25 16.92 -10.35
N LEU A 182 -12.38 16.62 -9.37
CA LEU A 182 -12.15 17.47 -8.20
C LEU A 182 -11.74 18.91 -8.60
N GLY A 183 -10.95 19.04 -9.66
CA GLY A 183 -10.52 20.35 -10.16
C GLY A 183 -11.63 21.21 -10.75
N TYR A 184 -12.75 20.60 -11.18
CA TYR A 184 -13.87 21.28 -11.82
C TYR A 184 -15.11 21.44 -10.92
N VAL A 185 -15.18 20.76 -9.80
CA VAL A 185 -16.34 20.75 -8.88
C VAL A 185 -16.31 21.96 -7.91
N GLY A 186 -15.66 23.07 -8.26
CA GLY A 186 -15.63 24.26 -7.43
C GLY A 186 -17.04 24.74 -7.03
N GLY A 187 -17.21 25.08 -5.74
CA GLY A 187 -18.48 25.60 -5.20
C GLY A 187 -19.45 24.58 -4.60
N HIS A 188 -19.31 23.29 -4.86
CA HIS A 188 -20.16 22.23 -4.29
C HIS A 188 -19.43 21.40 -3.24
N TYR A 189 -19.38 21.91 -2.00
CA TYR A 189 -18.65 21.29 -0.90
C TYR A 189 -18.93 19.79 -0.69
N ALA A 190 -20.21 19.39 -0.66
CA ALA A 190 -20.60 18.00 -0.45
C ALA A 190 -20.07 17.09 -1.58
N LEU A 191 -20.10 17.56 -2.82
CA LEU A 191 -19.57 16.82 -3.96
C LEU A 191 -18.03 16.72 -3.90
N MET A 192 -17.34 17.77 -3.47
CA MET A 192 -15.87 17.72 -3.24
C MET A 192 -15.51 16.68 -2.19
N CYS A 193 -16.26 16.57 -1.09
CA CYS A 193 -16.07 15.53 -0.08
C CYS A 193 -16.25 14.12 -0.66
N ALA A 194 -17.31 13.90 -1.45
CA ALA A 194 -17.58 12.62 -2.08
C ALA A 194 -16.48 12.23 -3.10
N VAL A 195 -16.08 13.18 -3.94
CA VAL A 195 -15.01 12.98 -4.93
C VAL A 195 -13.65 12.69 -4.24
N ALA A 196 -13.32 13.45 -3.20
CA ALA A 196 -12.09 13.21 -2.42
C ALA A 196 -12.09 11.82 -1.77
N PHE A 197 -13.25 11.36 -1.27
CA PHE A 197 -13.40 10.01 -0.74
C PHE A 197 -13.14 8.95 -1.82
N VAL A 198 -13.69 9.12 -3.03
CA VAL A 198 -13.46 8.20 -4.16
C VAL A 198 -11.98 8.19 -4.57
N ILE A 199 -11.32 9.36 -4.62
CA ILE A 199 -9.88 9.44 -4.87
C ILE A 199 -9.12 8.63 -3.82
N GLY A 200 -9.44 8.81 -2.54
CA GLY A 200 -8.82 8.07 -1.45
C GLY A 200 -9.06 6.56 -1.55
N ALA A 201 -10.28 6.15 -1.87
CA ALA A 201 -10.62 4.73 -2.01
C ALA A 201 -9.87 4.07 -3.18
N GLY A 202 -9.77 4.73 -4.32
CA GLY A 202 -9.05 4.21 -5.49
C GLY A 202 -7.53 4.26 -5.32
N LEU A 203 -6.98 5.44 -5.04
CA LEU A 203 -5.53 5.63 -5.01
C LEU A 203 -4.92 5.13 -3.71
N ASN A 204 -5.38 5.60 -2.55
CA ASN A 204 -4.80 5.23 -1.27
C ASN A 204 -5.11 3.76 -0.91
N GLY A 205 -6.35 3.31 -1.16
CA GLY A 205 -6.75 1.90 -1.03
C GLY A 205 -5.96 0.97 -1.95
N GLY A 206 -5.62 1.41 -3.17
CA GLY A 206 -4.82 0.66 -4.14
C GLY A 206 -3.44 0.24 -3.63
N GLY A 207 -2.84 1.00 -2.71
CA GLY A 207 -1.54 0.67 -2.12
C GLY A 207 -1.53 -0.67 -1.37
N THR A 208 -2.62 -1.00 -0.66
CA THR A 208 -2.76 -2.30 0.01
C THR A 208 -2.82 -3.44 -1.02
N GLY A 209 -3.59 -3.25 -2.10
CA GLY A 209 -3.67 -4.21 -3.18
C GLY A 209 -2.34 -4.41 -3.91
N MET A 210 -1.53 -3.35 -4.08
CA MET A 210 -0.19 -3.45 -4.64
C MET A 210 0.76 -4.29 -3.78
N ASN A 211 0.67 -4.18 -2.45
CA ASN A 211 1.44 -5.02 -1.54
C ASN A 211 1.06 -6.51 -1.66
N ALA A 212 -0.24 -6.81 -1.78
CA ALA A 212 -0.72 -8.17 -2.03
C ALA A 212 -0.20 -8.69 -3.38
N LEU A 213 -0.38 -7.91 -4.46
CA LEU A 213 0.08 -8.27 -5.81
C LEU A 213 1.59 -8.56 -5.86
N SER A 214 2.41 -7.72 -5.21
CA SER A 214 3.86 -7.90 -5.13
C SER A 214 4.24 -9.15 -4.33
N SER A 215 3.55 -9.41 -3.23
CA SER A 215 3.80 -10.58 -2.39
C SER A 215 3.45 -11.90 -3.07
N HIS A 216 2.50 -11.88 -4.01
CA HIS A 216 2.17 -13.05 -4.85
C HIS A 216 3.10 -13.21 -6.04
N PHE A 217 3.67 -12.12 -6.55
CA PHE A 217 4.54 -12.14 -7.71
C PHE A 217 5.92 -12.75 -7.40
N PHE A 218 6.53 -12.43 -6.26
CA PHE A 218 7.85 -12.93 -5.90
C PHE A 218 7.79 -14.29 -5.20
N PRO A 219 8.70 -15.24 -5.53
CA PRO A 219 8.83 -16.49 -4.82
C PRO A 219 9.28 -16.24 -3.37
N LEU A 220 8.96 -17.17 -2.47
CA LEU A 220 9.17 -17.00 -1.03
C LEU A 220 10.59 -16.54 -0.64
N PRO A 221 11.69 -17.10 -1.20
CA PRO A 221 13.06 -16.67 -0.85
C PRO A 221 13.39 -15.23 -1.26
N ALA A 222 12.75 -14.70 -2.30
CA ALA A 222 13.02 -13.37 -2.86
C ALA A 222 11.95 -12.32 -2.49
N ARG A 223 10.84 -12.75 -1.87
CA ARG A 223 9.68 -11.89 -1.58
C ARG A 223 10.03 -10.68 -0.71
N ALA A 224 10.78 -10.90 0.37
CA ALA A 224 11.19 -9.81 1.25
C ALA A 224 12.09 -8.79 0.52
N THR A 225 13.00 -9.28 -0.31
CA THR A 225 13.90 -8.44 -1.10
C THR A 225 13.15 -7.67 -2.17
N GLY A 226 12.27 -8.33 -2.94
CA GLY A 226 11.46 -7.69 -3.98
C GLY A 226 10.54 -6.59 -3.43
N ASN A 227 9.84 -6.89 -2.33
CA ASN A 227 9.00 -5.91 -1.63
C ASN A 227 9.85 -4.78 -1.01
N GLY A 228 11.00 -5.10 -0.43
CA GLY A 228 11.92 -4.10 0.13
C GLY A 228 12.38 -3.09 -0.92
N TRP A 229 12.77 -3.53 -2.11
CA TRP A 229 13.11 -2.65 -3.23
C TRP A 229 11.92 -1.83 -3.71
N MET A 230 10.73 -2.44 -3.82
CA MET A 230 9.50 -1.74 -4.20
C MET A 230 9.21 -0.58 -3.22
N HIS A 231 9.27 -0.84 -1.91
CA HIS A 231 9.05 0.19 -0.90
C HIS A 231 10.17 1.23 -0.89
N GLY A 232 11.43 0.83 -1.03
CA GLY A 232 12.57 1.74 -1.06
C GLY A 232 12.47 2.74 -2.21
N LEU A 233 12.25 2.26 -3.44
CA LEU A 233 12.08 3.11 -4.61
C LEU A 233 10.79 3.96 -4.51
N GLY A 234 9.72 3.40 -3.98
CA GLY A 234 8.49 4.15 -3.72
C GLY A 234 8.71 5.35 -2.79
N ARG A 235 9.57 5.23 -1.77
CA ARG A 235 9.91 6.35 -0.87
C ARG A 235 10.58 7.52 -1.60
N ILE A 236 11.34 7.24 -2.66
CA ILE A 236 11.89 8.31 -3.52
C ILE A 236 10.75 9.09 -4.17
N GLY A 237 9.70 8.41 -4.65
CA GLY A 237 8.50 9.07 -5.17
C GLY A 237 7.83 9.98 -4.14
N ALA A 238 7.71 9.50 -2.89
CA ALA A 238 7.17 10.31 -1.79
C ALA A 238 8.02 11.57 -1.50
N VAL A 239 9.36 11.46 -1.54
CA VAL A 239 10.26 12.62 -1.36
C VAL A 239 10.10 13.61 -2.52
N ILE A 240 10.11 13.14 -3.76
CA ILE A 240 9.94 14.00 -4.94
C ILE A 240 8.58 14.70 -4.92
N SER A 241 7.52 14.04 -4.41
CA SER A 241 6.19 14.62 -4.34
C SER A 241 6.13 15.89 -3.49
N ALA A 242 6.91 15.97 -2.42
CA ALA A 242 6.97 17.15 -1.56
C ALA A 242 7.52 18.37 -2.31
N PHE A 243 8.59 18.18 -3.09
CA PHE A 243 9.17 19.24 -3.92
C PHE A 243 8.28 19.59 -5.12
N ALA A 244 7.68 18.58 -5.76
CA ALA A 244 6.78 18.79 -6.90
C ALA A 244 5.55 19.62 -6.50
N GLY A 245 4.94 19.31 -5.34
CA GLY A 245 3.81 20.09 -4.83
C GLY A 245 4.18 21.53 -4.52
N ALA A 246 5.31 21.76 -3.85
CA ALA A 246 5.84 23.11 -3.59
C ALA A 246 6.10 23.89 -4.90
N TRP A 247 6.71 23.23 -5.88
CA TRP A 247 6.98 23.85 -7.18
C TRP A 247 5.71 24.22 -7.94
N MET A 248 4.70 23.34 -7.99
CA MET A 248 3.42 23.59 -8.65
C MET A 248 2.71 24.81 -8.01
N LEU A 249 2.66 24.90 -6.69
CA LEU A 249 2.03 26.01 -5.99
C LEU A 249 2.79 27.32 -6.19
N ASN A 250 4.12 27.31 -6.10
CA ASN A 250 4.94 28.49 -6.34
C ASN A 250 4.86 28.98 -7.80
N ALA A 251 4.64 28.07 -8.75
CA ALA A 251 4.39 28.40 -10.15
C ALA A 251 2.96 28.89 -10.43
N GLY A 252 2.12 29.01 -9.40
CA GLY A 252 0.74 29.53 -9.52
C GLY A 252 -0.23 28.58 -10.19
N TRP A 253 0.01 27.28 -10.16
CA TRP A 253 -0.90 26.30 -10.74
C TRP A 253 -2.24 26.28 -10.01
N SER A 254 -3.34 26.34 -10.76
CA SER A 254 -4.68 26.19 -10.20
C SER A 254 -4.94 24.77 -9.71
N LEU A 255 -5.90 24.59 -8.80
CA LEU A 255 -6.35 23.27 -8.34
C LEU A 255 -6.67 22.34 -9.52
N ALA A 256 -7.37 22.84 -10.54
CA ALA A 256 -7.71 22.07 -11.73
C ALA A 256 -6.47 21.62 -12.53
N ALA A 257 -5.47 22.50 -12.67
CA ALA A 257 -4.23 22.15 -13.37
C ALA A 257 -3.44 21.08 -12.62
N VAL A 258 -3.31 21.20 -11.30
CA VAL A 258 -2.61 20.22 -10.46
C VAL A 258 -3.33 18.87 -10.49
N THR A 259 -4.63 18.83 -10.26
CA THR A 259 -5.38 17.57 -10.24
C THR A 259 -5.42 16.88 -11.59
N ALA A 260 -5.50 17.64 -12.70
CA ALA A 260 -5.36 17.09 -14.05
C ALA A 260 -3.96 16.51 -14.31
N ALA A 261 -2.90 17.21 -13.89
CA ALA A 261 -1.53 16.69 -14.00
C ALA A 261 -1.33 15.39 -13.19
N LEU A 262 -1.95 15.30 -12.01
CA LEU A 262 -1.88 14.10 -11.16
C LEU A 262 -2.70 12.91 -11.71
N ALA A 263 -3.64 13.15 -12.61
CA ALA A 263 -4.32 12.06 -13.31
C ALA A 263 -3.37 11.30 -14.25
N VAL A 264 -2.32 11.95 -14.78
CA VAL A 264 -1.33 11.29 -15.67
C VAL A 264 -0.61 10.12 -14.97
N PRO A 265 0.02 10.28 -13.80
CA PRO A 265 0.58 9.15 -13.07
C PRO A 265 -0.44 8.05 -12.76
N ALA A 266 -1.70 8.38 -12.47
CA ALA A 266 -2.74 7.38 -12.24
C ALA A 266 -3.03 6.53 -13.48
N VAL A 267 -3.11 7.14 -14.65
CA VAL A 267 -3.25 6.45 -15.94
C VAL A 267 -2.01 5.61 -16.26
N LEU A 268 -0.81 6.13 -15.99
CA LEU A 268 0.44 5.37 -16.18
C LEU A 268 0.49 4.12 -15.30
N ILE A 269 0.04 4.21 -14.04
CA ILE A 269 -0.08 3.05 -13.15
C ILE A 269 -1.01 2.00 -13.76
N ALA A 270 -2.18 2.42 -14.22
CA ALA A 270 -3.14 1.50 -14.84
C ALA A 270 -2.59 0.85 -16.12
N ALA A 271 -1.89 1.61 -16.95
CA ALA A 271 -1.23 1.09 -18.16
C ALA A 271 -0.11 0.08 -17.81
N LEU A 272 0.72 0.37 -16.81
CA LEU A 272 1.77 -0.56 -16.35
C LEU A 272 1.20 -1.84 -15.74
N LEU A 273 0.08 -1.76 -15.01
CA LEU A 273 -0.64 -2.94 -14.49
C LEU A 273 -1.18 -3.81 -15.62
N ALA A 274 -1.80 -3.19 -16.63
CA ALA A 274 -2.29 -3.90 -17.81
C ALA A 274 -1.15 -4.54 -18.61
N MET A 275 -0.06 -3.81 -18.80
CA MET A 275 1.13 -4.32 -19.50
C MET A 275 1.78 -5.49 -18.76
N LYS A 276 1.89 -5.40 -17.43
CA LYS A 276 2.40 -6.51 -16.60
C LYS A 276 1.52 -7.75 -16.72
N TYR A 277 0.20 -7.58 -16.67
CA TYR A 277 -0.75 -8.68 -16.85
C TYR A 277 -0.58 -9.36 -18.21
N LEU A 278 -0.52 -8.58 -19.29
CA LEU A 278 -0.36 -9.13 -20.65
C LEU A 278 0.96 -9.86 -20.83
N HIS A 279 2.05 -9.33 -20.28
CA HIS A 279 3.39 -9.93 -20.37
C HIS A 279 3.40 -11.33 -19.73
N TYR A 280 2.92 -11.46 -18.49
CA TYR A 280 2.96 -12.73 -17.77
C TYR A 280 1.84 -13.72 -18.17
N ARG A 281 0.72 -13.24 -18.70
CA ARG A 281 -0.30 -14.11 -19.30
C ARG A 281 0.20 -14.82 -20.55
N GLY A 282 1.07 -14.15 -21.33
CA GLY A 282 1.71 -14.74 -22.52
C GLY A 282 2.67 -15.87 -22.15
N GLU A 283 3.51 -15.70 -21.14
CA GLU A 283 4.46 -16.73 -20.69
C GLU A 283 3.79 -17.99 -20.15
N GLY A 284 2.66 -17.88 -19.44
CA GLY A 284 1.89 -19.04 -18.97
C GLY A 284 1.20 -19.86 -20.07
N ARG A 285 1.06 -19.31 -21.29
CA ARG A 285 0.53 -20.04 -22.45
C ARG A 285 1.59 -20.76 -23.28
N THR A 286 2.83 -20.32 -23.22
CA THR A 286 3.97 -20.93 -23.94
C THR A 286 4.61 -22.07 -23.16
N ALA A 287 4.26 -22.26 -21.88
CA ALA A 287 4.75 -23.32 -21.00
C ALA A 287 3.82 -24.55 -20.88
N LYS A 288 2.73 -24.59 -21.67
CA LYS A 288 1.86 -25.76 -21.87
C LYS A 288 2.06 -26.31 -23.28
#